data_167740122958fa57ff9c22ceae772f2b
#
_entry.id   167740122958fa57ff9c22ceae772f2b
#
_cell.length_a   1.000
_cell.length_b   1.000
_cell.length_c   1.000
_cell.angle_alpha   90.00
_cell.angle_beta   90.00
_cell.angle_gamma   90.00
#
_symmetry.space_group_name_H-M   'P 1'
#
loop_
_entity.id
_entity.type
_entity.pdbx_description
1 polymer ?
#
loop_
_entity_poly.entity_id
_entity_poly.type
_entity_poly.pdbx_seq_one_letter_code
_entity_poly.pdbx_strand_id
1 'polypeptide(L)'
;TIQRSKGYATRPTLSVEKIGQLISFVKSVKPDVICMVDNCYGEFVETIEPSDVGADMIVGSLIKNPGGGLAPIGGYIAGKKECVENAAYRLTSPGLGKEVGASLGILKDFYQGFFLAPTVTAGALKGAIFAANVYEKLGFAVVPNGSESRHDIIQAVTFGQPEGVIGFCQGIQAAAPVDSYVTPVSYTHLRAH
;
A
#
# COMPACT_ATOMS: atom_id res chain seq x y z
N THR A 1 -14.61 -7.86 -1.11
CA THR A 1 -13.28 -7.21 -1.12
C THR A 1 -12.75 -7.09 0.29
N ILE A 2 -11.47 -7.40 0.48
CA ILE A 2 -10.72 -7.27 1.74
C ILE A 2 -9.64 -6.23 1.51
N GLN A 3 -9.59 -5.20 2.34
CA GLN A 3 -8.52 -4.20 2.32
C GLN A 3 -7.47 -4.59 3.36
N ARG A 4 -6.24 -4.91 2.91
CA ARG A 4 -5.13 -5.33 3.79
C ARG A 4 -4.65 -4.20 4.67
N SER A 5 -4.14 -3.14 4.07
CA SER A 5 -3.61 -1.99 4.80
C SER A 5 -4.70 -1.19 5.51
N LYS A 6 -4.35 -0.63 6.65
CA LYS A 6 -5.19 0.34 7.35
C LYS A 6 -5.35 1.66 6.58
N GLY A 7 -4.41 1.98 5.68
CA GLY A 7 -4.39 3.27 5.00
C GLY A 7 -4.44 4.42 6.00
N TYR A 8 -5.45 5.28 5.88
CA TYR A 8 -5.67 6.41 6.80
C TYR A 8 -6.57 6.08 7.99
N ALA A 9 -7.01 4.82 8.13
CA ALA A 9 -7.85 4.42 9.26
C ALA A 9 -7.00 4.08 10.51
N THR A 10 -7.65 4.07 11.67
CA THR A 10 -7.02 3.72 12.96
C THR A 10 -7.07 2.22 13.26
N ARG A 11 -7.77 1.41 12.44
CA ARG A 11 -7.82 -0.04 12.61
C ARG A 11 -6.45 -0.69 12.42
N PRO A 12 -6.20 -1.88 12.99
CA PRO A 12 -4.99 -2.65 12.67
C PRO A 12 -4.94 -3.04 11.20
N THR A 13 -3.75 -3.11 10.64
CA THR A 13 -3.49 -3.72 9.33
C THR A 13 -3.63 -5.23 9.44
N LEU A 14 -4.18 -5.88 8.42
CA LEU A 14 -4.36 -7.33 8.39
C LEU A 14 -3.06 -8.01 7.96
N SER A 15 -2.60 -8.98 8.77
CA SER A 15 -1.56 -9.91 8.31
C SER A 15 -2.10 -10.84 7.23
N VAL A 16 -1.21 -11.44 6.44
CA VAL A 16 -1.61 -12.43 5.43
C VAL A 16 -2.32 -13.61 6.08
N GLU A 17 -1.87 -14.04 7.27
CA GLU A 17 -2.54 -15.09 8.04
C GLU A 17 -4.00 -14.73 8.37
N LYS A 18 -4.25 -13.52 8.91
CA LYS A 18 -5.61 -13.05 9.22
C LYS A 18 -6.49 -12.95 7.98
N ILE A 19 -5.91 -12.55 6.85
CA ILE A 19 -6.61 -12.54 5.55
C ILE A 19 -7.02 -13.97 5.19
N GLY A 20 -6.14 -14.94 5.33
CA GLY A 20 -6.44 -16.36 5.08
C GLY A 20 -7.56 -16.90 5.98
N GLN A 21 -7.54 -16.59 7.27
CA GLN A 21 -8.60 -16.95 8.21
C GLN A 21 -9.95 -16.34 7.79
N LEU A 22 -9.96 -15.07 7.42
CA LEU A 22 -11.16 -14.38 6.93
C LEU A 22 -11.69 -15.00 5.64
N ILE A 23 -10.83 -15.29 4.68
CA ILE A 23 -11.20 -15.94 3.42
C ILE A 23 -11.79 -17.33 3.68
N SER A 24 -11.16 -18.12 4.54
CA SER A 24 -11.63 -19.44 4.92
C SER A 24 -13.00 -19.37 5.55
N PHE A 25 -13.25 -18.43 6.45
CA PHE A 25 -14.57 -18.20 7.04
C PHE A 25 -15.60 -17.80 5.99
N VAL A 26 -15.30 -16.84 5.14
CA VAL A 26 -16.22 -16.38 4.08
C VAL A 26 -16.58 -17.52 3.14
N LYS A 27 -15.61 -18.33 2.72
CA LYS A 27 -15.83 -19.46 1.82
C LYS A 27 -16.53 -20.64 2.50
N SER A 28 -16.47 -20.76 3.82
CA SER A 28 -17.27 -21.76 4.54
C SER A 28 -18.78 -21.44 4.49
N VAL A 29 -19.12 -20.14 4.41
CA VAL A 29 -20.51 -19.68 4.28
C VAL A 29 -20.97 -19.67 2.82
N LYS A 30 -20.11 -19.24 1.91
CA LYS A 30 -20.38 -19.16 0.47
C LYS A 30 -19.16 -19.62 -0.34
N PRO A 31 -19.10 -20.92 -0.69
CA PRO A 31 -17.92 -21.51 -1.34
C PRO A 31 -17.51 -20.86 -2.67
N ASP A 32 -18.49 -20.42 -3.46
CA ASP A 32 -18.24 -19.88 -4.82
C ASP A 32 -17.89 -18.39 -4.82
N VAL A 33 -17.84 -17.71 -3.65
CA VAL A 33 -17.58 -16.28 -3.63
C VAL A 33 -16.15 -15.98 -4.03
N ILE A 34 -15.97 -14.97 -4.89
CA ILE A 34 -14.67 -14.45 -5.26
C ILE A 34 -14.15 -13.54 -4.14
N CYS A 35 -13.03 -13.92 -3.53
CA CYS A 35 -12.34 -13.13 -2.54
C CYS A 35 -11.22 -12.31 -3.20
N MET A 36 -11.44 -11.00 -3.30
CA MET A 36 -10.45 -10.03 -3.79
C MET A 36 -9.80 -9.29 -2.63
N VAL A 37 -8.49 -9.13 -2.67
CA VAL A 37 -7.71 -8.38 -1.67
C VAL A 37 -7.10 -7.15 -2.33
N ASP A 38 -7.39 -5.97 -1.78
CA ASP A 38 -6.59 -4.77 -2.02
C ASP A 38 -5.32 -4.89 -1.18
N ASN A 39 -4.21 -5.12 -1.88
CA ASN A 39 -2.91 -5.46 -1.28
C ASN A 39 -2.00 -4.23 -1.12
N CYS A 40 -2.47 -3.04 -1.52
CA CYS A 40 -1.68 -1.82 -1.45
C CYS A 40 -0.99 -1.64 -0.10
N TYR A 41 0.29 -1.27 -0.14
CA TYR A 41 1.20 -1.05 1.00
C TYR A 41 1.63 -2.33 1.76
N GLY A 42 1.05 -3.50 1.43
CA GLY A 42 1.39 -4.77 2.07
C GLY A 42 2.41 -5.60 1.29
N GLU A 43 2.56 -5.34 -0.01
CA GLU A 43 3.43 -6.12 -0.89
C GLU A 43 4.87 -6.11 -0.40
N PHE A 44 5.53 -7.26 -0.40
CA PHE A 44 6.92 -7.49 0.06
C PHE A 44 7.16 -7.22 1.56
N VAL A 45 6.11 -7.01 2.38
CA VAL A 45 6.24 -6.83 3.82
C VAL A 45 6.32 -8.17 4.55
N GLU A 46 5.58 -9.16 4.07
CA GLU A 46 5.63 -10.54 4.55
C GLU A 46 6.24 -11.47 3.48
N THR A 47 6.62 -12.68 3.88
CA THR A 47 7.26 -13.65 2.96
C THR A 47 6.28 -14.38 2.04
N ILE A 48 4.98 -14.25 2.31
CA ILE A 48 3.87 -14.78 1.53
C ILE A 48 2.87 -13.66 1.23
N GLU A 49 2.08 -13.84 0.19
CA GLU A 49 1.08 -12.88 -0.25
C GLU A 49 -0.35 -13.44 -0.07
N PRO A 50 -1.39 -12.61 -0.11
CA PRO A 50 -2.76 -13.09 0.08
C PRO A 50 -3.21 -14.17 -0.91
N SER A 51 -2.60 -14.27 -2.08
CA SER A 51 -2.83 -15.37 -3.03
C SER A 51 -2.46 -16.73 -2.46
N ASP A 52 -1.42 -16.79 -1.61
CA ASP A 52 -0.95 -18.04 -1.01
C ASP A 52 -1.90 -18.59 0.06
N VAL A 53 -2.78 -17.75 0.57
CA VAL A 53 -3.75 -18.09 1.62
C VAL A 53 -5.21 -18.07 1.13
N GLY A 54 -5.41 -18.16 -0.18
CA GLY A 54 -6.72 -18.42 -0.79
C GLY A 54 -7.44 -17.22 -1.37
N ALA A 55 -6.81 -16.04 -1.50
CA ALA A 55 -7.37 -14.96 -2.28
C ALA A 55 -7.49 -15.39 -3.76
N ASP A 56 -8.66 -15.18 -4.33
CA ASP A 56 -8.89 -15.48 -5.74
C ASP A 56 -8.26 -14.43 -6.66
N MET A 57 -8.15 -13.20 -6.17
CA MET A 57 -7.56 -12.08 -6.88
C MET A 57 -6.94 -11.10 -5.88
N ILE A 58 -5.76 -10.59 -6.21
CA ILE A 58 -5.11 -9.48 -5.51
C ILE A 58 -4.97 -8.30 -6.47
N VAL A 59 -5.15 -7.11 -5.95
CA VAL A 59 -5.01 -5.86 -6.72
C VAL A 59 -4.14 -4.89 -5.95
N GLY A 60 -3.40 -4.06 -6.66
CA GLY A 60 -2.56 -3.05 -6.04
C GLY A 60 -2.07 -2.01 -7.02
N SER A 61 -1.31 -1.07 -6.51
CA SER A 61 -0.78 0.05 -7.28
C SER A 61 0.71 -0.12 -7.55
N LEU A 62 1.13 0.06 -8.80
CA LEU A 62 2.54 0.04 -9.18
C LEU A 62 3.29 1.31 -8.77
N ILE A 63 2.60 2.40 -8.44
CA ILE A 63 3.26 3.60 -7.88
C ILE A 63 3.63 3.47 -6.39
N LYS A 64 3.30 2.33 -5.78
CA LYS A 64 3.60 1.99 -4.38
C LYS A 64 4.69 0.92 -4.32
N ASN A 65 4.63 0.03 -3.33
CA ASN A 65 5.67 -0.98 -3.09
C ASN A 65 6.14 -1.69 -4.36
N PRO A 66 5.26 -2.27 -5.21
CA PRO A 66 5.71 -3.06 -6.36
C PRO A 66 6.47 -2.26 -7.42
N GLY A 67 6.28 -0.97 -7.47
CA GLY A 67 6.97 -0.11 -8.44
C GLY A 67 8.37 0.31 -8.04
N GLY A 68 8.81 0.00 -6.81
CA GLY A 68 10.18 0.27 -6.35
C GLY A 68 10.64 1.72 -6.50
N GLY A 69 9.71 2.69 -6.49
CA GLY A 69 9.98 4.10 -6.69
C GLY A 69 10.23 4.52 -8.15
N LEU A 70 10.18 3.59 -9.11
CA LEU A 70 10.45 3.87 -10.52
C LEU A 70 9.19 3.87 -11.41
N ALA A 71 8.18 3.09 -11.06
CA ALA A 71 6.95 3.05 -11.86
C ALA A 71 6.19 4.38 -11.76
N PRO A 72 6.00 5.11 -12.86
CA PRO A 72 5.39 6.44 -12.84
C PRO A 72 3.87 6.39 -12.69
N ILE A 73 3.25 5.30 -13.09
CA ILE A 73 1.80 5.06 -13.08
C ILE A 73 1.52 3.58 -12.93
N GLY A 74 0.25 3.20 -12.88
CA GLY A 74 -0.21 1.86 -13.10
C GLY A 74 -0.68 1.14 -11.86
N GLY A 75 -1.31 0.00 -12.12
CA GLY A 75 -1.77 -0.95 -11.14
C GLY A 75 -1.52 -2.36 -11.63
N TYR A 76 -1.69 -3.32 -10.76
CA TYR A 76 -1.64 -4.73 -11.12
C TYR A 76 -2.87 -5.49 -10.63
N ILE A 77 -3.17 -6.55 -11.33
CA ILE A 77 -4.16 -7.54 -10.93
C ILE A 77 -3.49 -8.90 -11.11
N ALA A 78 -3.46 -9.70 -10.06
CA ALA A 78 -2.91 -11.04 -10.08
C ALA A 78 -3.86 -12.02 -9.38
N GLY A 79 -3.83 -13.30 -9.75
CA GLY A 79 -4.70 -14.31 -9.15
C GLY A 79 -5.17 -15.34 -10.16
N LYS A 80 -6.38 -15.87 -9.93
CA LYS A 80 -6.97 -16.88 -10.81
C LYS A 80 -7.14 -16.35 -12.23
N LYS A 81 -6.79 -17.18 -13.21
CA LYS A 81 -6.82 -16.81 -14.63
C LYS A 81 -8.16 -16.18 -15.05
N GLU A 82 -9.27 -16.80 -14.67
CA GLU A 82 -10.61 -16.29 -14.99
C GLU A 82 -10.84 -14.88 -14.43
N CYS A 83 -10.45 -14.62 -13.18
CA CYS A 83 -10.59 -13.31 -12.56
C CYS A 83 -9.77 -12.24 -13.29
N VAL A 84 -8.52 -12.57 -13.64
CA VAL A 84 -7.61 -11.67 -14.35
C VAL A 84 -8.11 -11.37 -15.76
N GLU A 85 -8.58 -12.38 -16.49
CA GLU A 85 -9.14 -12.23 -17.85
C GLU A 85 -10.40 -11.37 -17.83
N ASN A 86 -11.34 -11.64 -16.91
CA ASN A 86 -12.55 -10.83 -16.77
C ASN A 86 -12.22 -9.35 -16.44
N ALA A 87 -11.25 -9.12 -15.57
CA ALA A 87 -10.77 -7.78 -15.29
C ALA A 87 -10.17 -7.09 -16.52
N ALA A 88 -9.38 -7.81 -17.31
CA ALA A 88 -8.79 -7.27 -18.56
C ALA A 88 -9.87 -6.86 -19.56
N TYR A 89 -10.90 -7.69 -19.76
CA TYR A 89 -12.05 -7.33 -20.61
C TYR A 89 -12.82 -6.12 -20.11
N ARG A 90 -12.87 -5.92 -18.81
CA ARG A 90 -13.56 -4.77 -18.21
C ARG A 90 -12.76 -3.47 -18.28
N LEU A 91 -11.43 -3.55 -18.23
CA LEU A 91 -10.52 -2.40 -18.23
C LEU A 91 -10.24 -1.85 -19.63
N THR A 92 -10.41 -2.66 -20.66
CA THR A 92 -10.15 -2.29 -22.04
C THR A 92 -11.46 -2.14 -22.82
N SER A 93 -11.36 -1.84 -24.11
CA SER A 93 -12.52 -1.79 -25.00
C SER A 93 -13.08 -3.21 -25.24
N PRO A 94 -14.40 -3.34 -25.52
CA PRO A 94 -14.99 -4.63 -25.85
C PRO A 94 -14.22 -5.37 -26.95
N GLY A 95 -13.91 -6.64 -26.71
CA GLY A 95 -13.19 -7.50 -27.64
C GLY A 95 -11.66 -7.42 -27.61
N LEU A 96 -11.06 -6.45 -26.93
CA LEU A 96 -9.61 -6.32 -26.85
C LEU A 96 -8.97 -7.16 -25.75
N GLY A 97 -9.62 -7.25 -24.58
CA GLY A 97 -9.08 -7.97 -23.43
C GLY A 97 -7.66 -7.51 -23.09
N LYS A 98 -6.75 -8.47 -22.87
CA LYS A 98 -5.36 -8.21 -22.49
C LYS A 98 -4.37 -8.06 -23.67
N GLU A 99 -4.81 -8.24 -24.90
CA GLU A 99 -3.91 -8.33 -26.07
C GLU A 99 -3.14 -7.03 -26.34
N VAL A 100 -3.78 -5.89 -26.18
CA VAL A 100 -3.16 -4.58 -26.37
C VAL A 100 -2.34 -4.13 -25.16
N GLY A 101 -2.71 -4.57 -23.96
CA GLY A 101 -2.14 -4.11 -22.70
C GLY A 101 -2.52 -2.67 -22.37
N ALA A 102 -2.13 -2.22 -21.18
CA ALA A 102 -2.45 -0.87 -20.67
C ALA A 102 -1.19 -0.08 -20.28
N SER A 103 0.01 -0.56 -20.59
CA SER A 103 1.26 -0.03 -20.05
C SER A 103 1.89 1.09 -20.88
N LEU A 104 1.37 1.41 -22.05
CA LEU A 104 1.80 2.56 -22.89
C LEU A 104 3.33 2.67 -23.09
N GLY A 105 4.04 1.53 -23.19
CA GLY A 105 5.47 1.49 -23.45
C GLY A 105 6.40 1.65 -22.24
N ILE A 106 5.90 1.73 -21.02
CA ILE A 106 6.69 1.91 -19.79
C ILE A 106 7.05 0.61 -19.05
N LEU A 107 7.00 -0.53 -19.73
CA LEU A 107 7.28 -1.85 -19.14
C LEU A 107 8.68 -1.95 -18.54
N LYS A 108 9.67 -1.27 -19.12
CA LYS A 108 11.04 -1.26 -18.59
C LYS A 108 11.08 -0.73 -17.15
N ASP A 109 10.42 0.38 -16.89
CA ASP A 109 10.38 1.00 -15.56
C ASP A 109 9.62 0.11 -14.57
N PHE A 110 8.56 -0.57 -15.03
CA PHE A 110 7.84 -1.53 -14.21
C PHE A 110 8.73 -2.72 -13.80
N TYR A 111 9.44 -3.34 -14.74
CA TYR A 111 10.30 -4.49 -14.43
C TYR A 111 11.49 -4.08 -13.56
N GLN A 112 12.12 -2.96 -13.85
CA GLN A 112 13.22 -2.45 -13.03
C GLN A 112 12.74 -2.08 -11.62
N GLY A 113 11.61 -1.41 -11.51
CA GLY A 113 11.00 -1.07 -10.23
C GLY A 113 10.63 -2.31 -9.43
N PHE A 114 10.00 -3.30 -10.06
CA PHE A 114 9.64 -4.56 -9.42
C PHE A 114 10.86 -5.32 -8.90
N PHE A 115 11.96 -5.34 -9.65
CA PHE A 115 13.22 -5.92 -9.20
C PHE A 115 13.78 -5.24 -7.94
N LEU A 116 13.66 -3.91 -7.85
CA LEU A 116 14.13 -3.13 -6.70
C LEU A 116 13.14 -3.11 -5.53
N ALA A 117 11.88 -3.44 -5.77
CA ALA A 117 10.77 -3.29 -4.84
C ALA A 117 11.01 -3.90 -3.44
N PRO A 118 11.58 -5.12 -3.29
CA PRO A 118 11.84 -5.67 -1.97
C PRO A 118 12.80 -4.82 -1.15
N THR A 119 13.86 -4.30 -1.76
CA THR A 119 14.86 -3.45 -1.10
C THR A 119 14.27 -2.09 -0.73
N VAL A 120 13.49 -1.49 -1.62
CA VAL A 120 12.83 -0.20 -1.39
C VAL A 120 11.79 -0.34 -0.27
N THR A 121 10.97 -1.40 -0.29
CA THR A 121 9.99 -1.67 0.76
C THR A 121 10.65 -1.92 2.12
N ALA A 122 11.76 -2.66 2.16
CA ALA A 122 12.53 -2.85 3.39
C ALA A 122 13.07 -1.51 3.92
N GLY A 123 13.50 -0.61 3.04
CA GLY A 123 13.90 0.76 3.39
C GLY A 123 12.74 1.56 4.00
N ALA A 124 11.55 1.48 3.39
CA ALA A 124 10.35 2.13 3.90
C ALA A 124 9.94 1.60 5.29
N LEU A 125 10.01 0.28 5.50
CA LEU A 125 9.74 -0.32 6.81
C LEU A 125 10.71 0.16 7.88
N LYS A 126 12.02 0.21 7.58
CA LYS A 126 13.02 0.75 8.50
C LYS A 126 12.75 2.21 8.84
N GLY A 127 12.40 3.02 7.84
CA GLY A 127 12.02 4.42 8.04
C GLY A 127 10.79 4.57 8.93
N ALA A 128 9.76 3.74 8.71
CA ALA A 128 8.55 3.73 9.52
C ALA A 128 8.82 3.35 10.98
N ILE A 129 9.65 2.30 11.21
CA ILE A 129 10.06 1.88 12.57
C ILE A 129 10.88 2.97 13.25
N PHE A 130 11.80 3.59 12.52
CA PHE A 130 12.60 4.70 13.02
C PHE A 130 11.72 5.88 13.43
N ALA A 131 10.81 6.30 12.57
CA ALA A 131 9.85 7.37 12.87
C ALA A 131 9.00 7.04 14.11
N ALA A 132 8.46 5.81 14.21
CA ALA A 132 7.70 5.39 15.38
C ALA A 132 8.50 5.59 16.68
N ASN A 133 9.74 5.08 16.71
CA ASN A 133 10.59 5.20 17.91
C ASN A 133 10.95 6.65 18.24
N VAL A 134 11.20 7.50 17.24
CA VAL A 134 11.53 8.92 17.46
C VAL A 134 10.32 9.66 18.04
N TYR A 135 9.16 9.55 17.40
CA TYR A 135 7.97 10.28 17.83
C TYR A 135 7.43 9.79 19.17
N GLU A 136 7.51 8.48 19.46
CA GLU A 136 7.16 7.92 20.74
C GLU A 136 8.05 8.50 21.87
N LYS A 137 9.38 8.59 21.63
CA LYS A 137 10.30 9.22 22.58
C LYS A 137 10.06 10.72 22.76
N LEU A 138 9.52 11.39 21.77
CA LEU A 138 9.11 12.79 21.85
C LEU A 138 7.74 12.98 22.55
N GLY A 139 7.08 11.88 22.96
CA GLY A 139 5.80 11.91 23.67
C GLY A 139 4.56 11.91 22.79
N PHE A 140 4.69 11.66 21.49
CA PHE A 140 3.54 11.53 20.59
C PHE A 140 3.00 10.10 20.56
N ALA A 141 1.69 9.96 20.42
CA ALA A 141 1.07 8.67 20.17
C ALA A 141 1.34 8.22 18.74
N VAL A 142 1.79 6.97 18.58
CA VAL A 142 2.14 6.37 17.30
C VAL A 142 1.45 5.03 17.10
N VAL A 143 1.07 4.68 15.87
CA VAL A 143 0.43 3.39 15.53
C VAL A 143 0.91 2.92 14.16
N PRO A 144 1.53 1.74 14.09
CA PRO A 144 1.98 0.87 15.17
C PRO A 144 3.15 1.48 15.95
N ASN A 145 3.44 0.99 17.14
CA ASN A 145 4.62 1.41 17.87
C ASN A 145 5.90 0.77 17.29
N GLY A 146 7.07 1.18 17.81
CA GLY A 146 8.36 0.75 17.26
C GLY A 146 8.63 -0.76 17.36
N SER A 147 7.95 -1.49 18.26
CA SER A 147 8.13 -2.92 18.52
C SER A 147 7.02 -3.82 17.95
N GLU A 148 5.91 -3.23 17.48
CA GLU A 148 4.80 -4.00 16.91
C GLU A 148 5.15 -4.61 15.55
N SER A 149 4.61 -5.81 15.29
CA SER A 149 4.68 -6.45 13.97
C SER A 149 3.96 -5.61 12.92
N ARG A 150 4.57 -5.52 11.75
CA ARG A 150 4.05 -4.71 10.64
C ARG A 150 3.62 -5.57 9.48
N HIS A 151 2.51 -5.20 8.88
CA HIS A 151 1.90 -5.88 7.73
C HIS A 151 1.67 -4.93 6.56
N ASP A 152 2.06 -3.67 6.72
CA ASP A 152 2.18 -2.62 5.70
C ASP A 152 3.32 -1.65 6.07
N ILE A 153 3.54 -0.63 5.24
CA ILE A 153 4.56 0.40 5.45
C ILE A 153 4.01 1.67 6.13
N ILE A 154 2.77 1.66 6.59
CA ILE A 154 2.09 2.85 7.12
C ILE A 154 2.53 3.10 8.57
N GLN A 155 2.86 4.36 8.85
CA GLN A 155 3.11 4.88 10.18
C GLN A 155 2.17 6.05 10.46
N ALA A 156 1.33 5.93 11.48
CA ALA A 156 0.55 7.03 11.99
C ALA A 156 1.23 7.69 13.19
N VAL A 157 1.19 9.00 13.23
CA VAL A 157 1.63 9.83 14.36
C VAL A 157 0.50 10.79 14.69
N THR A 158 0.09 10.85 15.94
CA THR A 158 -0.97 11.74 16.40
C THR A 158 -0.37 12.97 17.08
N PHE A 159 -0.54 14.13 16.45
CA PHE A 159 -0.01 15.39 16.99
C PHE A 159 -0.99 16.12 17.93
N GLY A 160 -2.26 15.70 17.98
CA GLY A 160 -3.28 16.24 18.88
C GLY A 160 -3.85 17.59 18.47
N GLN A 161 -3.08 18.43 17.79
CA GLN A 161 -3.49 19.76 17.35
C GLN A 161 -3.12 20.00 15.88
N PRO A 162 -3.92 20.78 15.13
CA PRO A 162 -3.64 21.07 13.71
C PRO A 162 -2.26 21.72 13.49
N GLU A 163 -1.82 22.57 14.42
CA GLU A 163 -0.51 23.25 14.37
C GLU A 163 0.64 22.25 14.36
N GLY A 164 0.50 21.14 15.09
CA GLY A 164 1.49 20.05 15.09
C GLY A 164 1.61 19.38 13.71
N VAL A 165 0.48 19.14 13.04
CA VAL A 165 0.46 18.58 11.69
C VAL A 165 1.09 19.55 10.69
N ILE A 166 0.74 20.84 10.79
CA ILE A 166 1.31 21.90 9.93
C ILE A 166 2.82 21.97 10.13
N GLY A 167 3.27 22.05 11.39
CA GLY A 167 4.71 22.11 11.72
C GLY A 167 5.47 20.87 11.22
N PHE A 168 4.88 19.68 11.34
CA PHE A 168 5.45 18.45 10.79
C PHE A 168 5.61 18.54 9.26
N CYS A 169 4.56 18.92 8.53
CA CYS A 169 4.62 19.03 7.07
C CYS A 169 5.64 20.08 6.62
N GLN A 170 5.69 21.24 7.29
CA GLN A 170 6.68 22.29 7.00
C GLN A 170 8.10 21.83 7.30
N GLY A 171 8.32 21.11 8.39
CA GLY A 171 9.62 20.55 8.75
C GLY A 171 10.13 19.52 7.74
N ILE A 172 9.26 18.60 7.30
CA ILE A 172 9.59 17.63 6.25
C ILE A 172 9.93 18.34 4.94
N GLN A 173 9.12 19.33 4.54
CA GLN A 173 9.35 20.08 3.30
C GLN A 173 10.67 20.84 3.35
N ALA A 174 10.97 21.53 4.44
CA ALA A 174 12.21 22.29 4.62
C ALA A 174 13.46 21.38 4.66
N ALA A 175 13.32 20.14 5.13
CA ALA A 175 14.41 19.16 5.16
C ALA A 175 14.55 18.33 3.87
N ALA A 176 13.60 18.47 2.92
CA ALA A 176 13.64 17.73 1.66
C ALA A 176 14.82 18.20 0.79
N PRO A 177 15.48 17.29 0.03
CA PRO A 177 16.58 17.65 -0.86
C PRO A 177 16.13 18.41 -2.11
N VAL A 178 14.83 18.40 -2.41
CA VAL A 178 14.23 19.07 -3.56
C VAL A 178 13.11 19.99 -3.06
N ASP A 179 13.04 21.19 -3.62
CA ASP A 179 12.00 22.20 -3.31
C ASP A 179 11.88 22.57 -1.81
N SER A 180 12.97 22.52 -1.07
CA SER A 180 13.00 22.82 0.37
C SER A 180 12.53 24.24 0.74
N TYR A 181 12.55 25.17 -0.21
CA TYR A 181 12.09 26.54 -0.05
C TYR A 181 10.57 26.71 -0.20
N VAL A 182 9.87 25.69 -0.68
CA VAL A 182 8.42 25.74 -0.87
C VAL A 182 7.72 25.52 0.48
N THR A 183 6.72 26.35 0.75
CA THR A 183 5.89 26.20 1.93
C THR A 183 4.51 25.66 1.52
N PRO A 184 4.01 24.60 2.16
CA PRO A 184 2.65 24.11 1.91
C PRO A 184 1.62 25.21 2.19
N VAL A 185 0.78 25.54 1.20
CA VAL A 185 -0.22 26.63 1.28
C VAL A 185 -1.66 26.14 1.40
N SER A 186 -1.93 24.85 1.24
CA SER A 186 -3.27 24.27 1.30
C SER A 186 -3.39 23.26 2.42
N TYR A 187 -4.39 23.44 3.27
CA TYR A 187 -4.69 22.54 4.38
C TYR A 187 -5.81 21.54 4.06
N THR A 188 -6.30 21.52 2.84
CA THR A 188 -7.40 20.62 2.44
C THR A 188 -7.06 19.15 2.56
N HIS A 189 -5.79 18.78 2.47
CA HIS A 189 -5.30 17.41 2.67
C HIS A 189 -4.88 17.11 4.11
N LEU A 190 -4.86 18.11 4.99
CA LEU A 190 -4.49 17.97 6.40
C LEU A 190 -5.71 17.74 7.31
N ARG A 191 -6.92 17.72 6.78
CA ARG A 191 -8.08 17.25 7.53
C ARG A 191 -8.05 15.73 7.57
N ALA A 192 -7.32 15.20 8.56
CA ALA A 192 -7.54 13.83 8.98
C ALA A 192 -8.96 13.74 9.55
N HIS A 193 -9.77 12.89 8.97
CA HIS A 193 -11.05 12.50 9.53
C HIS A 193 -10.85 11.53 10.67
#